data_845b18327d8e3f95e07f6f1eb9cccb79
#
_entry.id   845b18327d8e3f95e07f6f1eb9cccb79
#
_cell.length_a   1.000
_cell.length_b   1.000
_cell.length_c   1.000
_cell.angle_alpha   90.00
_cell.angle_beta   90.00
_cell.angle_gamma   90.00
#
_symmetry.space_group_name_H-M   'P 1'
#
loop_
_entity.id
_entity.type
_entity.pdbx_description
1 polymer ?
#
loop_
_entity_poly.entity_id
_entity_poly.type
_entity_poly.pdbx_seq_one_letter_code
_entity_poly.pdbx_strand_id
1 'polypeptide(L)'
;MNEPGLIEISKCEVCGTAALRPVLDLGAHPMCDDLVPIGDIRVCREYPIEILFCDRCRTAHQRFQVPKQDLFPSTYHYRSRQTLDVLNGMRRLVDACIEKYGDLRGKKVLDVGCNDGSLLSIFAERGARTFGIEPTGAAADASASGHAVLNAFFGEEVAEDFVRRFGEPDIITFTNVFAHIEDLAAVIRALKVLSRQQTRIVIENHYLGAIIARRQFDTFYHEHPRTYSATSFSFIAAALGMVVADVEFPDRYGGNIRVFLSHSAETVAAPSPLLERERAFGDDLACMPEAIARWREKKTSEIRSAVAQHGPLAAKAFPGRAAIPIKMLGLDRASIDAIYEKPGSGKIGHVVPGTRIPILSDNDFPATKDDKPLVNMAWHIADEIETYLRGRGFAGDIIHIISLGDFAA
;
A
#
# COMPACT_ATOMS: atom_id res chain seq x y z
N MET A 1 0.74 16.34 23.98
CA MET A 1 -0.08 15.41 24.81
C MET A 1 -0.27 14.17 23.95
N ASN A 2 0.30 13.03 24.35
CA ASN A 2 0.12 11.79 23.58
C ASN A 2 -1.35 11.39 23.62
N GLU A 3 -2.00 11.31 22.49
CA GLU A 3 -3.33 10.72 22.40
C GLU A 3 -3.27 9.25 22.85
N PRO A 4 -4.20 8.79 23.69
CA PRO A 4 -4.18 7.42 24.17
C PRO A 4 -4.31 6.46 22.98
N GLY A 5 -3.32 5.58 22.83
CA GLY A 5 -3.29 4.51 21.83
C GLY A 5 -2.29 4.69 20.67
N LEU A 6 -1.69 5.87 20.47
CA LEU A 6 -0.65 6.03 19.42
C LEU A 6 0.74 5.63 19.94
N ILE A 7 1.51 4.99 19.07
CA ILE A 7 2.92 4.63 19.33
C ILE A 7 3.80 5.70 18.68
N GLU A 8 4.54 6.47 19.48
CA GLU A 8 5.47 7.47 18.96
C GLU A 8 6.84 6.84 18.69
N ILE A 9 7.33 7.02 17.46
CA ILE A 9 8.62 6.51 17.01
C ILE A 9 9.71 7.55 17.29
N SER A 10 10.70 7.16 18.09
CA SER A 10 11.88 7.99 18.43
C SER A 10 13.19 7.43 17.89
N LYS A 11 13.18 6.21 17.35
CA LYS A 11 14.35 5.53 16.76
C LYS A 11 13.96 4.86 15.45
N CYS A 12 14.89 4.81 14.53
CA CYS A 12 14.72 4.07 13.29
C CYS A 12 14.53 2.58 13.57
N GLU A 13 13.40 2.02 13.19
CA GLU A 13 13.06 0.62 13.41
C GLU A 13 13.88 -0.34 12.53
N VAL A 14 14.52 0.17 11.46
CA VAL A 14 15.37 -0.61 10.55
C VAL A 14 16.82 -0.70 11.04
N CYS A 15 17.43 0.43 11.41
CA CYS A 15 18.87 0.46 11.74
C CYS A 15 19.19 0.88 13.18
N GLY A 16 18.17 1.16 14.00
CA GLY A 16 18.29 1.47 15.43
C GLY A 16 18.82 2.86 15.78
N THR A 17 19.17 3.72 14.79
CA THR A 17 19.64 5.08 15.08
C THR A 17 18.53 5.94 15.67
N ALA A 18 18.87 6.81 16.62
CA ALA A 18 17.95 7.83 17.15
C ALA A 18 17.92 9.11 16.28
N ALA A 19 18.80 9.22 15.28
CA ALA A 19 18.84 10.38 14.38
C ALA A 19 17.79 10.25 13.28
N LEU A 20 16.56 10.62 13.61
CA LEU A 20 15.44 10.73 12.67
C LEU A 20 15.15 12.21 12.42
N ARG A 21 14.98 12.58 11.15
CA ARG A 21 14.71 13.94 10.70
C ARG A 21 13.24 14.09 10.28
N PRO A 22 12.44 15.02 10.84
CA PRO A 22 11.13 15.35 10.31
C PRO A 22 11.27 15.89 8.88
N VAL A 23 10.47 15.36 7.94
CA VAL A 23 10.55 15.74 6.51
C VAL A 23 9.21 16.13 5.92
N LEU A 24 8.10 15.65 6.46
CA LEU A 24 6.77 15.92 5.93
C LEU A 24 5.74 15.86 7.05
N ASP A 25 4.82 16.82 7.07
CA ASP A 25 3.62 16.83 7.91
C ASP A 25 2.41 17.07 7.01
N LEU A 26 1.49 16.10 6.97
CA LEU A 26 0.25 16.19 6.21
C LEU A 26 -0.94 16.62 7.09
N GLY A 27 -0.74 16.81 8.40
CA GLY A 27 -1.80 17.06 9.37
C GLY A 27 -2.51 15.79 9.83
N ALA A 28 -3.68 15.95 10.45
CA ALA A 28 -4.49 14.84 10.93
C ALA A 28 -5.49 14.37 9.87
N HIS A 29 -5.61 13.06 9.72
CA HIS A 29 -6.47 12.42 8.72
C HIS A 29 -7.24 11.24 9.34
N PRO A 30 -8.45 10.91 8.83
CA PRO A 30 -9.10 9.65 9.17
C PRO A 30 -8.31 8.47 8.58
N MET A 31 -8.48 7.29 9.16
CA MET A 31 -7.99 6.06 8.53
C MET A 31 -8.69 5.84 7.18
N CYS A 32 -7.94 5.35 6.20
CA CYS A 32 -8.40 5.24 4.81
C CYS A 32 -9.60 4.30 4.62
N ASP A 33 -9.73 3.28 5.46
CA ASP A 33 -10.81 2.29 5.42
C ASP A 33 -11.78 2.38 6.61
N ASP A 34 -11.79 3.52 7.36
CA ASP A 34 -12.79 3.80 8.40
C ASP A 34 -14.13 4.23 7.77
N LEU A 35 -14.73 3.28 7.05
CA LEU A 35 -15.97 3.48 6.30
C LEU A 35 -17.17 3.63 7.25
N VAL A 36 -17.98 4.66 7.02
CA VAL A 36 -19.22 4.93 7.76
C VAL A 36 -20.41 4.67 6.85
N PRO A 37 -21.40 3.84 7.23
CA PRO A 37 -22.58 3.60 6.42
C PRO A 37 -23.34 4.90 6.09
N ILE A 38 -23.90 4.98 4.91
CA ILE A 38 -24.77 6.11 4.53
C ILE A 38 -25.95 6.18 5.51
N GLY A 39 -26.17 7.38 6.08
CA GLY A 39 -27.21 7.61 7.10
C GLY A 39 -26.74 7.47 8.56
N ASP A 40 -25.58 6.85 8.80
CA ASP A 40 -24.96 6.87 10.12
C ASP A 40 -24.31 8.25 10.40
N ILE A 41 -24.47 8.75 11.63
CA ILE A 41 -23.95 10.06 12.08
C ILE A 41 -22.55 9.98 12.66
N ARG A 42 -21.97 8.79 12.79
CA ARG A 42 -20.61 8.57 13.32
C ARG A 42 -19.59 9.44 12.58
N VAL A 43 -18.66 10.02 13.32
CA VAL A 43 -17.53 10.80 12.81
C VAL A 43 -16.28 9.94 12.93
N CYS A 44 -15.51 9.86 11.85
CA CYS A 44 -14.23 9.16 11.85
C CYS A 44 -13.25 9.89 12.80
N ARG A 45 -12.51 9.11 13.57
CA ARG A 45 -11.38 9.64 14.33
C ARG A 45 -10.25 9.97 13.36
N GLU A 46 -9.52 11.04 13.68
CA GLU A 46 -8.38 11.49 12.88
C GLU A 46 -7.08 11.28 13.66
N TYR A 47 -6.04 10.94 12.93
CA TYR A 47 -4.70 10.69 13.46
C TYR A 47 -3.67 11.46 12.65
N PRO A 48 -2.58 11.96 13.29
CA PRO A 48 -1.55 12.72 12.59
C PRO A 48 -0.79 11.86 11.60
N ILE A 49 -0.40 12.46 10.46
CA ILE A 49 0.52 11.88 9.48
C ILE A 49 1.76 12.77 9.44
N GLU A 50 2.73 12.46 10.26
CA GLU A 50 4.04 13.09 10.29
C GLU A 50 5.11 12.07 9.89
N ILE A 51 5.97 12.43 8.94
CA ILE A 51 6.98 11.54 8.39
C ILE A 51 8.37 11.93 8.89
N LEU A 52 9.04 10.97 9.52
CA LEU A 52 10.44 11.04 9.91
C LEU A 52 11.28 10.26 8.90
N PHE A 53 12.44 10.78 8.54
CA PHE A 53 13.36 10.10 7.62
C PHE A 53 14.67 9.73 8.32
N CYS A 54 15.15 8.53 8.03
CA CYS A 54 16.43 8.03 8.49
C CYS A 54 17.52 8.19 7.42
N ASP A 55 18.41 9.15 7.59
CA ASP A 55 19.51 9.39 6.64
C ASP A 55 20.52 8.23 6.58
N ARG A 56 20.54 7.30 7.56
CA ARG A 56 21.45 6.14 7.57
C ARG A 56 20.97 5.01 6.66
N CYS A 57 19.72 4.58 6.80
CA CYS A 57 19.18 3.44 6.05
C CYS A 57 18.13 3.82 5.00
N ARG A 58 17.89 5.12 4.79
CA ARG A 58 16.96 5.67 3.76
C ARG A 58 15.51 5.15 3.91
N THR A 59 15.06 5.00 5.16
CA THR A 59 13.68 4.60 5.49
C THR A 59 12.88 5.82 5.93
N ALA A 60 11.67 5.97 5.43
CA ALA A 60 10.68 6.90 5.96
C ALA A 60 9.79 6.20 6.98
N HIS A 61 9.48 6.84 8.10
CA HIS A 61 8.67 6.33 9.20
C HIS A 61 7.48 7.25 9.45
N GLN A 62 6.30 6.69 9.71
CA GLN A 62 5.26 7.42 10.44
C GLN A 62 5.80 7.73 11.84
N ARG A 63 5.74 9.01 12.25
CA ARG A 63 6.11 9.39 13.63
C ARG A 63 5.15 8.81 14.64
N PHE A 64 3.87 8.80 14.31
CA PHE A 64 2.81 8.27 15.14
C PHE A 64 2.17 7.08 14.43
N GLN A 65 2.27 5.91 15.03
CA GLN A 65 1.70 4.68 14.47
C GLN A 65 0.40 4.34 15.18
N VAL A 66 -0.63 4.00 14.41
CA VAL A 66 -1.90 3.47 14.93
C VAL A 66 -1.71 1.98 15.22
N PRO A 67 -2.20 1.46 16.36
CA PRO A 67 -2.08 0.04 16.67
C PRO A 67 -2.70 -0.87 15.59
N LYS A 68 -2.04 -1.98 15.29
CA LYS A 68 -2.46 -2.90 14.22
C LYS A 68 -3.87 -3.46 14.38
N GLN A 69 -4.36 -3.59 15.62
CA GLN A 69 -5.72 -4.08 15.90
C GLN A 69 -6.79 -3.09 15.41
N ASP A 70 -6.47 -1.79 15.42
CA ASP A 70 -7.36 -0.73 14.94
C ASP A 70 -7.29 -0.61 13.41
N LEU A 71 -6.11 -0.87 12.81
CA LEU A 71 -5.90 -0.82 11.37
C LEU A 71 -6.46 -2.05 10.65
N PHE A 72 -6.31 -3.26 11.24
CA PHE A 72 -6.69 -4.53 10.60
C PHE A 72 -7.65 -5.33 11.50
N PRO A 73 -8.89 -4.85 11.69
CA PRO A 73 -9.90 -5.59 12.44
C PRO A 73 -10.31 -6.88 11.69
N SER A 74 -10.91 -7.83 12.41
CA SER A 74 -11.42 -9.06 11.81
C SER A 74 -12.44 -8.82 10.68
N THR A 75 -13.09 -7.66 10.68
CA THR A 75 -14.05 -7.21 9.67
C THR A 75 -13.40 -6.57 8.44
N TYR A 76 -12.06 -6.53 8.38
CA TYR A 76 -11.33 -5.97 7.24
C TYR A 76 -11.76 -6.64 5.93
N HIS A 77 -12.22 -5.82 4.96
CA HIS A 77 -12.98 -6.34 3.80
C HIS A 77 -12.21 -6.37 2.49
N TYR A 78 -10.98 -5.86 2.45
CA TYR A 78 -10.16 -5.94 1.23
C TYR A 78 -9.91 -7.40 0.81
N ARG A 79 -10.07 -7.67 -0.49
CA ARG A 79 -9.79 -8.97 -1.12
C ARG A 79 -9.00 -8.77 -2.40
N SER A 80 -7.86 -9.42 -2.49
CA SER A 80 -6.92 -9.30 -3.62
C SER A 80 -7.54 -9.70 -4.96
N ARG A 81 -8.42 -10.68 -4.97
CA ARG A 81 -9.11 -11.19 -6.18
C ARG A 81 -9.98 -10.16 -6.89
N GLN A 82 -10.34 -9.07 -6.22
CA GLN A 82 -11.24 -8.05 -6.79
C GLN A 82 -10.56 -7.12 -7.79
N THR A 83 -9.23 -7.11 -7.86
CA THR A 83 -8.47 -6.18 -8.68
C THR A 83 -7.57 -6.92 -9.67
N LEU A 84 -7.85 -6.78 -10.97
CA LEU A 84 -7.14 -7.49 -12.03
C LEU A 84 -5.63 -7.13 -12.07
N ASP A 85 -5.28 -5.86 -11.87
CA ASP A 85 -3.88 -5.43 -11.79
C ASP A 85 -3.13 -6.12 -10.65
N VAL A 86 -3.78 -6.30 -9.49
CA VAL A 86 -3.22 -7.05 -8.37
C VAL A 86 -2.92 -8.49 -8.76
N LEU A 87 -3.87 -9.18 -9.38
CA LEU A 87 -3.68 -10.56 -9.85
C LEU A 87 -2.58 -10.68 -10.91
N ASN A 88 -2.51 -9.74 -11.85
CA ASN A 88 -1.45 -9.71 -12.86
C ASN A 88 -0.07 -9.48 -12.24
N GLY A 89 0.03 -8.61 -11.23
CA GLY A 89 1.26 -8.41 -10.48
C GLY A 89 1.70 -9.66 -9.72
N MET A 90 0.75 -10.39 -9.12
CA MET A 90 1.01 -11.68 -8.44
C MET A 90 1.53 -12.73 -9.43
N ARG A 91 0.96 -12.83 -10.64
CA ARG A 91 1.49 -13.73 -11.70
C ARG A 91 2.94 -13.38 -12.06
N ARG A 92 3.23 -12.09 -12.28
CA ARG A 92 4.60 -11.65 -12.56
C ARG A 92 5.57 -11.94 -11.40
N LEU A 93 5.11 -11.89 -10.14
CA LEU A 93 5.93 -12.28 -8.98
C LEU A 93 6.25 -13.79 -9.04
N VAL A 94 5.27 -14.64 -9.30
CA VAL A 94 5.47 -16.08 -9.40
C VAL A 94 6.39 -16.42 -10.57
N ASP A 95 6.22 -15.78 -11.72
CA ASP A 95 7.09 -15.97 -12.90
C ASP A 95 8.54 -15.55 -12.59
N ALA A 96 8.76 -14.43 -11.87
CA ALA A 96 10.08 -14.02 -11.39
C ALA A 96 10.70 -15.04 -10.40
N CYS A 97 9.88 -15.65 -9.52
CA CYS A 97 10.35 -16.72 -8.66
C CYS A 97 10.80 -17.96 -9.46
N ILE A 98 10.07 -18.32 -10.52
CA ILE A 98 10.45 -19.43 -11.40
C ILE A 98 11.74 -19.13 -12.15
N GLU A 99 11.89 -17.92 -12.68
CA GLU A 99 13.10 -17.50 -13.38
C GLU A 99 14.34 -17.58 -12.47
N LYS A 100 14.22 -17.15 -11.23
CA LYS A 100 15.34 -17.08 -10.28
C LYS A 100 15.63 -18.38 -9.53
N TYR A 101 14.59 -19.17 -9.25
CA TYR A 101 14.70 -20.32 -8.34
C TYR A 101 14.37 -21.65 -9.02
N GLY A 102 14.01 -21.63 -10.32
CA GLY A 102 13.67 -22.81 -11.10
C GLY A 102 12.29 -23.38 -10.79
N ASP A 103 12.16 -24.68 -10.97
CA ASP A 103 10.89 -25.41 -10.79
C ASP A 103 10.36 -25.31 -9.35
N LEU A 104 9.11 -24.94 -9.23
CA LEU A 104 8.43 -24.78 -7.95
C LEU A 104 7.71 -26.05 -7.46
N ARG A 105 7.68 -27.12 -8.25
CA ARG A 105 6.99 -28.37 -7.88
C ARG A 105 7.51 -28.94 -6.58
N GLY A 106 6.58 -29.12 -5.61
CA GLY A 106 6.87 -29.62 -4.28
C GLY A 106 7.55 -28.63 -3.34
N LYS A 107 7.98 -27.45 -3.81
CA LYS A 107 8.51 -26.38 -2.96
C LYS A 107 7.43 -25.88 -1.99
N LYS A 108 7.83 -25.66 -0.75
CA LYS A 108 6.98 -25.05 0.27
C LYS A 108 7.03 -23.52 0.14
N VAL A 109 5.91 -22.90 -0.19
CA VAL A 109 5.76 -21.43 -0.29
C VAL A 109 4.87 -20.97 0.85
N LEU A 110 5.39 -20.07 1.68
CA LEU A 110 4.66 -19.37 2.73
C LEU A 110 4.43 -17.92 2.29
N ASP A 111 3.16 -17.51 2.21
CA ASP A 111 2.78 -16.12 1.99
C ASP A 111 2.29 -15.49 3.30
N VAL A 112 2.99 -14.46 3.76
CA VAL A 112 2.65 -13.72 5.00
C VAL A 112 1.75 -12.54 4.64
N GLY A 113 0.56 -12.49 5.25
CA GLY A 113 -0.53 -11.61 4.86
C GLY A 113 -1.17 -12.09 3.56
N CYS A 114 -1.44 -13.39 3.48
CA CYS A 114 -1.88 -14.05 2.26
C CYS A 114 -3.28 -13.61 1.77
N ASN A 115 -4.00 -12.82 2.55
CA ASN A 115 -5.34 -12.32 2.25
C ASN A 115 -6.27 -13.48 1.84
N ASP A 116 -6.93 -13.41 0.69
CA ASP A 116 -7.85 -14.44 0.18
C ASP A 116 -7.15 -15.64 -0.51
N GLY A 117 -5.82 -15.73 -0.44
CA GLY A 117 -5.03 -16.83 -1.02
C GLY A 117 -4.80 -16.72 -2.53
N SER A 118 -5.11 -15.58 -3.16
CA SER A 118 -4.94 -15.41 -4.61
C SER A 118 -3.51 -15.66 -5.09
N LEU A 119 -2.49 -15.14 -4.38
CA LEU A 119 -1.07 -15.42 -4.71
C LEU A 119 -0.73 -16.90 -4.51
N LEU A 120 -1.19 -17.49 -3.41
CA LEU A 120 -0.97 -18.91 -3.11
C LEU A 120 -1.57 -19.81 -4.18
N SER A 121 -2.75 -19.46 -4.73
CA SER A 121 -3.39 -20.20 -5.83
C SER A 121 -2.52 -20.21 -7.09
N ILE A 122 -1.89 -19.08 -7.44
CA ILE A 122 -0.98 -19.00 -8.58
C ILE A 122 0.28 -19.87 -8.35
N PHE A 123 0.83 -19.88 -7.13
CA PHE A 123 1.92 -20.80 -6.76
C PHE A 123 1.49 -22.28 -6.84
N ALA A 124 0.27 -22.60 -6.38
CA ALA A 124 -0.28 -23.97 -6.44
C ALA A 124 -0.46 -24.45 -7.88
N GLU A 125 -0.88 -23.59 -8.82
CA GLU A 125 -0.95 -23.88 -10.27
C GLU A 125 0.41 -24.27 -10.84
N ARG A 126 1.51 -23.84 -10.22
CA ARG A 126 2.91 -24.20 -10.58
C ARG A 126 3.44 -25.39 -9.78
N GLY A 127 2.55 -26.09 -9.04
CA GLY A 127 2.87 -27.31 -8.31
C GLY A 127 3.51 -27.10 -6.93
N ALA A 128 3.55 -25.86 -6.41
CA ALA A 128 4.05 -25.58 -5.08
C ALA A 128 3.07 -26.09 -3.99
N ARG A 129 3.60 -26.41 -2.80
CA ARG A 129 2.84 -26.62 -1.59
C ARG A 129 2.68 -25.27 -0.90
N THR A 130 1.44 -24.84 -0.69
CA THR A 130 1.12 -23.46 -0.32
C THR A 130 0.61 -23.34 1.10
N PHE A 131 1.13 -22.36 1.81
CA PHE A 131 0.85 -22.04 3.20
C PHE A 131 0.64 -20.54 3.35
N GLY A 132 -0.26 -20.14 4.24
CA GLY A 132 -0.55 -18.73 4.50
C GLY A 132 -0.56 -18.39 5.97
N ILE A 133 -0.25 -17.13 6.28
CA ILE A 133 -0.51 -16.50 7.59
C ILE A 133 -1.31 -15.24 7.30
N GLU A 134 -2.52 -15.12 7.90
CA GLU A 134 -3.43 -14.00 7.66
C GLU A 134 -4.25 -13.70 8.91
N PRO A 135 -4.19 -12.49 9.50
CA PRO A 135 -4.90 -12.19 10.74
C PRO A 135 -6.39 -11.91 10.57
N THR A 136 -6.82 -11.52 9.36
CA THR A 136 -8.21 -11.06 9.12
C THR A 136 -9.16 -12.19 8.73
N GLY A 137 -10.44 -11.87 8.55
CA GLY A 137 -11.43 -12.82 8.05
C GLY A 137 -11.14 -13.35 6.64
N ALA A 138 -10.19 -12.76 5.90
CA ALA A 138 -9.76 -13.27 4.59
C ALA A 138 -9.07 -14.65 4.66
N ALA A 139 -8.53 -15.03 5.83
CA ALA A 139 -7.96 -16.36 6.06
C ALA A 139 -8.94 -17.50 5.74
N ALA A 140 -10.24 -17.29 5.99
CA ALA A 140 -11.28 -18.29 5.67
C ALA A 140 -11.40 -18.50 4.14
N ASP A 141 -11.30 -17.44 3.34
CA ASP A 141 -11.33 -17.51 1.88
C ASP A 141 -10.12 -18.30 1.34
N ALA A 142 -8.93 -18.00 1.87
CA ALA A 142 -7.70 -18.72 1.50
C ALA A 142 -7.76 -20.20 1.89
N SER A 143 -8.28 -20.52 3.08
CA SER A 143 -8.48 -21.91 3.52
C SER A 143 -9.49 -22.65 2.64
N ALA A 144 -10.60 -22.00 2.28
CA ALA A 144 -11.61 -22.56 1.37
C ALA A 144 -11.04 -22.84 -0.05
N SER A 145 -9.99 -22.10 -0.45
CA SER A 145 -9.27 -22.32 -1.71
C SER A 145 -8.23 -23.47 -1.63
N GLY A 146 -8.16 -24.18 -0.50
CA GLY A 146 -7.32 -25.38 -0.33
C GLY A 146 -5.92 -25.11 0.23
N HIS A 147 -5.64 -23.90 0.70
CA HIS A 147 -4.35 -23.57 1.33
C HIS A 147 -4.35 -23.86 2.83
N ALA A 148 -3.20 -24.25 3.37
CA ALA A 148 -3.02 -24.40 4.82
C ALA A 148 -2.72 -23.02 5.43
N VAL A 149 -3.68 -22.44 6.17
CA VAL A 149 -3.59 -21.07 6.69
C VAL A 149 -3.61 -21.05 8.21
N LEU A 150 -2.70 -20.26 8.80
CA LEU A 150 -2.73 -19.86 10.20
C LEU A 150 -3.42 -18.50 10.32
N ASN A 151 -4.57 -18.45 10.96
CA ASN A 151 -5.30 -17.20 11.17
C ASN A 151 -4.76 -16.47 12.41
N ALA A 152 -3.69 -15.70 12.21
CA ALA A 152 -2.97 -14.97 13.25
C ALA A 152 -2.16 -13.80 12.69
N PHE A 153 -1.81 -12.83 13.53
CA PHE A 153 -0.77 -11.86 13.21
C PHE A 153 0.60 -12.54 13.18
N PHE A 154 1.41 -12.21 12.17
CA PHE A 154 2.74 -12.77 12.01
C PHE A 154 3.67 -12.33 13.15
N GLY A 155 4.35 -13.30 13.76
CA GLY A 155 5.27 -13.12 14.87
C GLY A 155 6.01 -14.40 15.20
N GLU A 156 6.87 -14.35 16.21
CA GLU A 156 7.80 -15.44 16.57
C GLU A 156 7.06 -16.73 16.94
N GLU A 157 6.04 -16.65 17.81
CA GLU A 157 5.24 -17.81 18.23
C GLU A 157 4.53 -18.49 17.04
N VAL A 158 4.00 -17.69 16.10
CA VAL A 158 3.34 -18.19 14.89
C VAL A 158 4.34 -18.83 13.94
N ALA A 159 5.56 -18.28 13.84
CA ALA A 159 6.64 -18.87 13.06
C ALA A 159 7.08 -20.22 13.65
N GLU A 160 7.20 -20.34 14.95
CA GLU A 160 7.51 -21.60 15.66
C GLU A 160 6.41 -22.65 15.45
N ASP A 161 5.12 -22.25 15.56
CA ASP A 161 3.99 -23.13 15.28
C ASP A 161 4.00 -23.60 13.83
N PHE A 162 4.31 -22.70 12.90
CA PHE A 162 4.43 -23.03 11.47
C PHE A 162 5.52 -24.10 11.26
N VAL A 163 6.72 -23.88 11.77
CA VAL A 163 7.85 -24.82 11.60
C VAL A 163 7.53 -26.18 12.23
N ARG A 164 6.91 -26.19 13.40
CA ARG A 164 6.50 -27.42 14.09
C ARG A 164 5.51 -28.25 13.27
N ARG A 165 4.56 -27.59 12.57
CA ARG A 165 3.50 -28.27 11.79
C ARG A 165 3.94 -28.66 10.39
N PHE A 166 4.68 -27.79 9.74
CA PHE A 166 4.91 -27.87 8.30
C PHE A 166 6.40 -27.94 7.91
N GLY A 167 7.29 -27.70 8.87
CA GLY A 167 8.72 -27.54 8.63
C GLY A 167 9.02 -26.21 7.92
N GLU A 168 10.27 -25.87 7.73
CA GLU A 168 10.70 -24.61 7.19
C GLU A 168 10.29 -24.46 5.70
N PRO A 169 9.90 -23.23 5.27
CA PRO A 169 9.55 -22.95 3.89
C PRO A 169 10.79 -22.81 2.99
N ASP A 170 10.64 -23.14 1.70
CA ASP A 170 11.65 -22.89 0.69
C ASP A 170 11.60 -21.42 0.22
N ILE A 171 10.37 -20.85 0.12
CA ILE A 171 10.14 -19.47 -0.29
C ILE A 171 9.16 -18.82 0.70
N ILE A 172 9.49 -17.62 1.14
CA ILE A 172 8.61 -16.77 1.95
C ILE A 172 8.29 -15.53 1.14
N THR A 173 7.02 -15.16 1.02
CA THR A 173 6.58 -13.96 0.30
C THR A 173 5.88 -12.97 1.23
N PHE A 174 6.08 -11.68 0.95
CA PHE A 174 5.33 -10.55 1.49
C PHE A 174 4.96 -9.65 0.31
N THR A 175 3.68 -9.53 0.02
CA THR A 175 3.22 -8.74 -1.11
C THR A 175 2.33 -7.60 -0.66
N ASN A 176 2.88 -6.39 -0.58
CA ASN A 176 2.25 -5.19 -0.02
C ASN A 176 1.72 -5.39 1.41
N VAL A 177 2.47 -6.14 2.21
CA VAL A 177 2.18 -6.45 3.62
C VAL A 177 3.33 -6.02 4.54
N PHE A 178 4.58 -6.12 4.09
CA PHE A 178 5.75 -5.85 4.92
C PHE A 178 5.78 -4.40 5.47
N ALA A 179 5.22 -3.45 4.72
CA ALA A 179 5.04 -2.07 5.15
C ALA A 179 3.96 -1.89 6.23
N HIS A 180 3.00 -2.81 6.32
CA HIS A 180 1.89 -2.78 7.28
C HIS A 180 2.23 -3.38 8.65
N ILE A 181 3.36 -4.09 8.78
CA ILE A 181 3.70 -4.77 10.02
C ILE A 181 4.22 -3.77 11.05
N GLU A 182 3.58 -3.72 12.22
CA GLU A 182 3.89 -2.79 13.30
C GLU A 182 5.29 -3.01 13.89
N ASP A 183 5.59 -4.20 14.40
CA ASP A 183 6.86 -4.55 15.05
C ASP A 183 7.84 -5.24 14.08
N LEU A 184 8.70 -4.45 13.42
CA LEU A 184 9.72 -4.98 12.51
C LEU A 184 10.73 -5.89 13.23
N ALA A 185 11.06 -5.62 14.49
CA ALA A 185 12.00 -6.45 15.24
C ALA A 185 11.42 -7.86 15.50
N ALA A 186 10.14 -7.96 15.81
CA ALA A 186 9.45 -9.25 15.93
C ALA A 186 9.42 -9.99 14.58
N VAL A 187 9.19 -9.27 13.47
CA VAL A 187 9.25 -9.87 12.13
C VAL A 187 10.64 -10.45 11.82
N ILE A 188 11.71 -9.72 12.14
CA ILE A 188 13.08 -10.21 11.94
C ILE A 188 13.34 -11.49 12.78
N ARG A 189 12.88 -11.52 14.03
CA ARG A 189 12.99 -12.75 14.86
C ARG A 189 12.20 -13.90 14.26
N ALA A 190 10.94 -13.68 13.87
CA ALA A 190 10.10 -14.68 13.24
C ALA A 190 10.69 -15.22 11.93
N LEU A 191 11.24 -14.35 11.08
CA LEU A 191 11.91 -14.77 9.86
C LEU A 191 13.17 -15.59 10.11
N LYS A 192 13.92 -15.32 11.19
CA LYS A 192 15.07 -16.16 11.58
C LYS A 192 14.64 -17.57 12.01
N VAL A 193 13.48 -17.72 12.65
CA VAL A 193 12.91 -19.04 13.00
C VAL A 193 12.53 -19.81 11.73
N LEU A 194 11.93 -19.12 10.73
CA LEU A 194 11.46 -19.74 9.49
C LEU A 194 12.59 -20.07 8.51
N SER A 195 13.74 -19.39 8.60
CA SER A 195 14.74 -19.37 7.52
C SER A 195 15.85 -20.40 7.73
N ARG A 196 16.16 -21.15 6.68
CA ARG A 196 17.38 -21.96 6.51
C ARG A 196 18.26 -21.41 5.43
N GLN A 197 19.43 -22.01 5.22
CA GLN A 197 20.40 -21.64 4.18
C GLN A 197 19.76 -21.59 2.79
N GLN A 198 18.82 -22.48 2.48
CA GLN A 198 18.14 -22.54 1.18
C GLN A 198 16.90 -21.67 1.09
N THR A 199 16.39 -21.15 2.21
CA THR A 199 15.19 -20.31 2.20
C THR A 199 15.45 -19.02 1.41
N ARG A 200 14.49 -18.64 0.58
CA ARG A 200 14.45 -17.38 -0.17
C ARG A 200 13.31 -16.52 0.36
N ILE A 201 13.57 -15.23 0.52
CA ILE A 201 12.53 -14.28 0.94
C ILE A 201 12.30 -13.29 -0.19
N VAL A 202 11.05 -13.09 -0.59
CA VAL A 202 10.65 -12.13 -1.62
C VAL A 202 9.71 -11.12 -0.99
N ILE A 203 10.11 -9.85 -1.00
CA ILE A 203 9.31 -8.76 -0.42
C ILE A 203 8.99 -7.76 -1.52
N GLU A 204 7.71 -7.50 -1.73
CA GLU A 204 7.23 -6.47 -2.66
C GLU A 204 6.41 -5.42 -1.89
N ASN A 205 6.81 -4.15 -1.99
CA ASN A 205 6.15 -3.01 -1.36
C ASN A 205 6.25 -1.76 -2.23
N HIS A 206 5.52 -0.70 -1.86
CA HIS A 206 5.74 0.64 -2.40
C HIS A 206 7.21 1.05 -2.25
N TYR A 207 7.77 1.59 -3.33
CA TYR A 207 9.15 2.07 -3.35
C TYR A 207 9.21 3.55 -2.99
N LEU A 208 9.99 3.90 -1.97
CA LEU A 208 10.15 5.28 -1.54
C LEU A 208 10.64 6.20 -2.68
N GLY A 209 11.53 5.70 -3.55
CA GLY A 209 12.00 6.46 -4.70
C GLY A 209 10.90 6.76 -5.73
N ALA A 210 9.93 5.85 -5.92
CA ALA A 210 8.78 6.09 -6.79
C ALA A 210 7.80 7.11 -6.17
N ILE A 211 7.59 7.01 -4.84
CA ILE A 211 6.77 7.97 -4.09
C ILE A 211 7.34 9.38 -4.24
N ILE A 212 8.64 9.55 -4.07
CA ILE A 212 9.33 10.83 -4.24
C ILE A 212 9.21 11.34 -5.68
N ALA A 213 9.57 10.50 -6.66
CA ALA A 213 9.59 10.89 -8.07
C ALA A 213 8.21 11.27 -8.61
N ARG A 214 7.16 10.58 -8.14
CA ARG A 214 5.77 10.79 -8.59
C ARG A 214 4.95 11.65 -7.62
N ARG A 215 5.57 12.20 -6.57
CA ARG A 215 4.90 13.03 -5.55
C ARG A 215 3.68 12.35 -4.91
N GLN A 216 3.77 11.04 -4.65
CA GLN A 216 2.68 10.23 -4.11
C GLN A 216 2.56 10.40 -2.59
N PHE A 217 2.34 11.62 -2.10
CA PHE A 217 2.23 11.90 -0.66
C PHE A 217 1.07 11.15 0.01
N ASP A 218 0.03 10.82 -0.75
CA ASP A 218 -1.13 10.04 -0.32
C ASP A 218 -0.79 8.57 0.00
N THR A 219 0.41 8.10 -0.35
CA THR A 219 0.90 6.77 0.04
C THR A 219 1.36 6.71 1.50
N PHE A 220 1.60 7.86 2.13
CA PHE A 220 1.92 7.94 3.56
C PHE A 220 0.66 7.89 4.43
N TYR A 221 -0.21 6.89 4.25
CA TYR A 221 -1.38 6.70 5.10
C TYR A 221 -1.07 5.74 6.28
N HIS A 222 -1.92 5.76 7.29
CA HIS A 222 -1.64 5.14 8.61
C HIS A 222 -1.31 3.66 8.57
N GLU A 223 -1.80 2.92 7.55
CA GLU A 223 -1.49 1.51 7.37
C GLU A 223 -0.02 1.25 6.96
N HIS A 224 0.73 2.30 6.60
CA HIS A 224 2.14 2.22 6.22
C HIS A 224 3.05 2.82 7.30
N PRO A 225 3.30 2.13 8.43
CA PRO A 225 4.24 2.60 9.47
C PRO A 225 5.61 2.96 8.90
N ARG A 226 6.04 2.28 7.84
CA ARG A 226 7.33 2.51 7.17
C ARG A 226 7.20 2.45 5.66
N THR A 227 8.04 3.25 4.99
CA THR A 227 8.23 3.18 3.54
C THR A 227 9.70 2.97 3.24
N TYR A 228 9.98 1.97 2.41
CA TYR A 228 11.31 1.42 2.23
C TYR A 228 11.97 1.84 0.92
N SER A 229 13.32 1.90 0.98
CA SER A 229 14.22 1.99 -0.16
C SER A 229 14.99 0.67 -0.36
N ALA A 230 15.78 0.54 -1.42
CA ALA A 230 16.69 -0.60 -1.57
C ALA A 230 17.77 -0.60 -0.47
N THR A 231 18.23 0.58 -0.04
CA THR A 231 19.12 0.73 1.11
C THR A 231 18.47 0.19 2.38
N SER A 232 17.20 0.49 2.64
CA SER A 232 16.46 -0.08 3.79
C SER A 232 16.51 -1.60 3.80
N PHE A 233 16.25 -2.23 2.66
CA PHE A 233 16.26 -3.68 2.54
C PHE A 233 17.66 -4.29 2.68
N SER A 234 18.72 -3.57 2.34
CA SER A 234 20.09 -4.01 2.63
C SER A 234 20.36 -4.12 4.13
N PHE A 235 19.86 -3.18 4.93
CA PHE A 235 19.92 -3.26 6.40
C PHE A 235 19.07 -4.40 6.97
N ILE A 236 17.87 -4.60 6.44
CA ILE A 236 16.97 -5.68 6.84
C ILE A 236 17.59 -7.05 6.50
N ALA A 237 18.13 -7.20 5.30
CA ALA A 237 18.82 -8.42 4.88
C ALA A 237 20.00 -8.73 5.81
N ALA A 238 20.84 -7.74 6.11
CA ALA A 238 21.97 -7.89 7.04
C ALA A 238 21.50 -8.31 8.46
N ALA A 239 20.38 -7.75 8.95
CA ALA A 239 19.80 -8.14 10.23
C ALA A 239 19.30 -9.61 10.25
N LEU A 240 18.93 -10.16 9.08
CA LEU A 240 18.56 -11.56 8.88
C LEU A 240 19.76 -12.49 8.67
N GLY A 241 20.99 -11.96 8.52
CA GLY A 241 22.15 -12.71 8.07
C GLY A 241 22.05 -13.12 6.60
N MET A 242 21.34 -12.33 5.81
CA MET A 242 21.12 -12.49 4.38
C MET A 242 21.70 -11.32 3.59
N VAL A 243 21.67 -11.44 2.27
CA VAL A 243 22.01 -10.36 1.33
C VAL A 243 20.81 -10.09 0.40
N VAL A 244 20.75 -8.89 -0.14
CA VAL A 244 19.85 -8.55 -1.25
C VAL A 244 20.44 -9.16 -2.51
N ALA A 245 19.81 -10.22 -2.98
CA ALA A 245 20.23 -11.02 -4.13
C ALA A 245 19.90 -10.32 -5.45
N ASP A 246 18.73 -9.68 -5.49
CA ASP A 246 18.26 -8.93 -6.67
C ASP A 246 17.19 -7.92 -6.27
N VAL A 247 16.95 -6.92 -7.15
CA VAL A 247 15.97 -5.87 -6.98
C VAL A 247 15.25 -5.62 -8.30
N GLU A 248 13.92 -5.67 -8.28
CA GLU A 248 13.04 -5.33 -9.41
C GLU A 248 12.13 -4.15 -9.02
N PHE A 249 11.65 -3.41 -10.02
CA PHE A 249 10.74 -2.27 -9.84
C PHE A 249 9.42 -2.50 -10.61
N PRO A 250 8.49 -3.29 -10.05
CA PRO A 250 7.17 -3.47 -10.65
C PRO A 250 6.40 -2.14 -10.71
N ASP A 251 5.77 -1.87 -11.86
CA ASP A 251 4.99 -0.64 -12.08
C ASP A 251 3.55 -0.80 -11.55
N ARG A 252 3.40 -1.23 -10.30
CA ARG A 252 2.11 -1.37 -9.59
C ARG A 252 1.95 -0.27 -8.57
N TYR A 253 0.71 0.13 -8.30
CA TYR A 253 0.37 1.14 -7.29
C TYR A 253 1.17 2.45 -7.41
N GLY A 254 1.65 2.77 -8.62
CA GLY A 254 2.50 3.92 -8.86
C GLY A 254 4.00 3.68 -8.62
N GLY A 255 4.43 2.43 -8.50
CA GLY A 255 5.83 1.99 -8.42
C GLY A 255 6.18 1.26 -7.12
N ASN A 256 6.37 -0.05 -7.26
CA ASN A 256 6.83 -0.93 -6.18
C ASN A 256 8.34 -1.20 -6.29
N ILE A 257 8.90 -1.67 -5.20
CA ILE A 257 10.19 -2.37 -5.16
C ILE A 257 9.92 -3.83 -4.79
N ARG A 258 10.54 -4.75 -5.50
CA ARG A 258 10.58 -6.17 -5.17
C ARG A 258 12.00 -6.57 -4.90
N VAL A 259 12.27 -7.06 -3.70
CA VAL A 259 13.61 -7.52 -3.30
C VAL A 259 13.61 -9.02 -3.08
N PHE A 260 14.70 -9.64 -3.50
CA PHE A 260 14.96 -11.07 -3.33
C PHE A 260 16.10 -11.22 -2.33
N LEU A 261 15.84 -11.86 -1.18
CA LEU A 261 16.84 -12.06 -0.15
C LEU A 261 17.30 -13.52 -0.12
N SER A 262 18.60 -13.74 0.09
CA SER A 262 19.21 -15.07 0.19
C SER A 262 20.39 -15.08 1.15
N HIS A 263 20.76 -16.27 1.65
CA HIS A 263 21.97 -16.47 2.46
C HIS A 263 23.24 -16.64 1.62
N SER A 264 23.14 -16.75 0.29
CA SER A 264 24.27 -16.96 -0.61
C SER A 264 24.87 -15.63 -1.06
N ALA A 265 26.19 -15.55 -1.04
CA ALA A 265 26.95 -14.41 -1.53
C ALA A 265 27.11 -14.39 -3.08
N GLU A 266 26.57 -15.37 -3.79
CA GLU A 266 26.68 -15.47 -5.26
C GLU A 266 25.86 -14.42 -6.02
N THR A 267 25.46 -13.35 -5.37
CA THR A 267 24.45 -12.41 -5.84
C THR A 267 24.93 -11.00 -5.92
N VAL A 268 24.43 -10.33 -6.92
CA VAL A 268 24.71 -8.93 -7.24
C VAL A 268 24.18 -8.05 -6.10
N ALA A 269 25.05 -7.44 -5.34
CA ALA A 269 24.68 -6.34 -4.46
C ALA A 269 23.80 -5.34 -5.25
N ALA A 270 22.82 -4.74 -4.59
CA ALA A 270 21.98 -3.71 -5.22
C ALA A 270 22.86 -2.76 -6.05
N PRO A 271 22.48 -2.43 -7.30
CA PRO A 271 23.33 -1.67 -8.19
C PRO A 271 23.83 -0.38 -7.54
N SER A 272 25.14 -0.12 -7.59
CA SER A 272 25.76 1.08 -6.98
C SER A 272 25.06 2.39 -7.39
N PRO A 273 24.62 2.57 -8.67
CA PRO A 273 23.87 3.76 -9.07
C PRO A 273 22.50 3.92 -8.38
N LEU A 274 21.84 2.83 -8.00
CA LEU A 274 20.59 2.87 -7.25
C LEU A 274 20.80 3.41 -5.84
N LEU A 275 21.77 2.84 -5.12
CA LEU A 275 22.10 3.26 -3.76
C LEU A 275 22.61 4.71 -3.71
N GLU A 276 23.34 5.13 -4.75
CA GLU A 276 23.81 6.51 -4.89
C GLU A 276 22.64 7.49 -5.04
N ARG A 277 21.66 7.17 -5.90
CA ARG A 277 20.47 8.01 -6.06
C ARG A 277 19.67 8.13 -4.77
N GLU A 278 19.59 7.06 -3.96
CA GLU A 278 18.85 7.06 -2.71
C GLU A 278 19.47 7.97 -1.63
N ARG A 279 20.69 8.45 -1.81
CA ARG A 279 21.34 9.41 -0.90
C ARG A 279 20.61 10.76 -0.86
N ALA A 280 19.97 11.15 -1.96
CA ALA A 280 19.24 12.40 -2.06
C ALA A 280 17.82 12.34 -1.45
N PHE A 281 17.29 11.16 -1.12
CA PHE A 281 15.89 10.99 -0.72
C PHE A 281 15.45 11.86 0.46
N GLY A 282 16.35 12.12 1.41
CA GLY A 282 16.02 12.97 2.55
C GLY A 282 15.78 14.43 2.14
N ASP A 283 16.55 14.95 1.21
CA ASP A 283 16.40 16.31 0.71
C ASP A 283 15.23 16.41 -0.27
N ASP A 284 15.04 15.41 -1.11
CA ASP A 284 13.87 15.31 -2.00
C ASP A 284 12.54 15.29 -1.20
N LEU A 285 12.50 14.56 -0.08
CA LEU A 285 11.34 14.55 0.83
C LEU A 285 11.17 15.91 1.51
N ALA A 286 12.24 16.57 1.91
CA ALA A 286 12.17 17.89 2.53
C ALA A 286 11.62 18.98 1.59
N CYS A 287 11.72 18.78 0.26
CA CYS A 287 11.12 19.67 -0.75
C CYS A 287 9.65 19.34 -1.05
N MET A 288 9.13 18.22 -0.55
CA MET A 288 7.76 17.77 -0.84
C MET A 288 6.67 18.71 -0.29
N PRO A 289 6.80 19.31 0.93
CA PRO A 289 5.78 20.23 1.46
C PRO A 289 5.46 21.40 0.52
N GLU A 290 6.48 22.03 -0.08
CA GLU A 290 6.28 23.13 -1.03
C GLU A 290 5.58 22.65 -2.30
N ALA A 291 5.95 21.49 -2.83
CA ALA A 291 5.30 20.89 -3.98
C ALA A 291 3.83 20.57 -3.69
N ILE A 292 3.52 20.03 -2.51
CA ILE A 292 2.15 19.76 -2.07
C ILE A 292 1.34 21.07 -1.93
N ALA A 293 1.95 22.14 -1.43
CA ALA A 293 1.27 23.43 -1.32
C ALA A 293 0.85 23.96 -2.71
N ARG A 294 1.73 23.89 -3.73
CA ARG A 294 1.40 24.24 -5.11
C ARG A 294 0.28 23.39 -5.70
N TRP A 295 0.37 22.06 -5.53
CA TRP A 295 -0.69 21.14 -5.93
C TRP A 295 -2.04 21.53 -5.30
N ARG A 296 -2.03 21.76 -3.98
CA ARG A 296 -3.25 22.12 -3.23
C ARG A 296 -3.91 23.40 -3.76
N GLU A 297 -3.12 24.44 -3.99
CA GLU A 297 -3.62 25.71 -4.51
C GLU A 297 -4.22 25.53 -5.90
N LYS A 298 -3.47 24.92 -6.83
CA LYS A 298 -3.88 24.69 -8.21
C LYS A 298 -5.13 23.82 -8.29
N LYS A 299 -5.13 22.67 -7.58
CA LYS A 299 -6.24 21.72 -7.62
C LYS A 299 -7.50 22.27 -6.94
N THR A 300 -7.35 23.02 -5.85
CA THR A 300 -8.48 23.70 -5.20
C THR A 300 -9.11 24.72 -6.17
N SER A 301 -8.31 25.52 -6.89
CA SER A 301 -8.81 26.46 -7.88
C SER A 301 -9.53 25.78 -9.05
N GLU A 302 -8.94 24.71 -9.59
CA GLU A 302 -9.50 23.93 -10.70
C GLU A 302 -10.88 23.33 -10.32
N ILE A 303 -10.96 22.63 -9.18
CA ILE A 303 -12.22 22.01 -8.75
C ILE A 303 -13.27 23.06 -8.42
N ARG A 304 -12.90 24.15 -7.72
CA ARG A 304 -13.84 25.24 -7.41
C ARG A 304 -14.41 25.90 -8.67
N SER A 305 -13.58 26.12 -9.68
CA SER A 305 -14.04 26.68 -10.95
C SER A 305 -15.01 25.74 -11.66
N ALA A 306 -14.72 24.44 -11.68
CA ALA A 306 -15.61 23.44 -12.26
C ALA A 306 -16.94 23.35 -11.49
N VAL A 307 -16.89 23.37 -10.15
CA VAL A 307 -18.10 23.38 -9.30
C VAL A 307 -18.93 24.64 -9.48
N ALA A 308 -18.31 25.81 -9.62
CA ALA A 308 -19.02 27.06 -9.85
C ALA A 308 -19.79 27.06 -11.18
N GLN A 309 -19.24 26.40 -12.18
CA GLN A 309 -19.83 26.31 -13.53
C GLN A 309 -20.89 25.20 -13.64
N HIS A 310 -20.67 24.04 -12.99
CA HIS A 310 -21.45 22.82 -13.22
C HIS A 310 -22.20 22.29 -11.99
N GLY A 311 -22.07 22.95 -10.82
CA GLY A 311 -22.53 22.40 -9.54
C GLY A 311 -21.65 21.26 -9.05
N PRO A 312 -22.04 20.54 -7.99
CA PRO A 312 -21.26 19.43 -7.43
C PRO A 312 -20.90 18.40 -8.51
N LEU A 313 -19.64 17.93 -8.53
CA LEU A 313 -19.11 17.02 -9.55
C LEU A 313 -19.32 15.56 -9.14
N ALA A 314 -19.49 14.68 -10.13
CA ALA A 314 -19.31 13.24 -9.90
C ALA A 314 -17.81 12.92 -9.76
N ALA A 315 -17.49 11.85 -9.03
CA ALA A 315 -16.12 11.34 -8.97
C ALA A 315 -16.07 9.84 -9.26
N LYS A 316 -14.91 9.36 -9.73
CA LYS A 316 -14.70 7.96 -10.10
C LYS A 316 -13.62 7.33 -9.25
N ALA A 317 -13.95 6.12 -8.75
CA ALA A 317 -13.11 5.24 -7.94
C ALA A 317 -12.69 5.85 -6.58
N PHE A 318 -12.66 5.04 -5.56
CA PHE A 318 -12.18 5.42 -4.23
C PHE A 318 -11.09 4.45 -3.75
N PRO A 319 -9.83 4.59 -4.16
CA PRO A 319 -8.76 3.95 -3.44
C PRO A 319 -8.70 4.57 -2.03
N GLY A 320 -8.57 3.75 -0.98
CA GLY A 320 -8.62 4.26 0.41
C GLY A 320 -7.74 5.48 0.65
N ARG A 321 -6.50 5.47 0.12
CA ARG A 321 -5.56 6.60 0.23
C ARG A 321 -6.08 7.93 -0.35
N ALA A 322 -7.10 7.92 -1.22
CA ALA A 322 -7.71 9.15 -1.73
C ALA A 322 -8.40 9.99 -0.63
N ALA A 323 -8.68 9.41 0.54
CA ALA A 323 -9.18 10.17 1.68
C ALA A 323 -8.24 11.33 2.07
N ILE A 324 -6.91 11.17 1.88
CA ILE A 324 -5.92 12.20 2.19
C ILE A 324 -6.07 13.43 1.29
N PRO A 325 -5.93 13.33 -0.05
CA PRO A 325 -6.10 14.49 -0.92
C PRO A 325 -7.52 15.08 -0.86
N ILE A 326 -8.57 14.26 -0.69
CA ILE A 326 -9.94 14.75 -0.51
C ILE A 326 -10.01 15.69 0.69
N LYS A 327 -9.48 15.27 1.84
CA LYS A 327 -9.46 16.09 3.04
C LYS A 327 -8.57 17.32 2.89
N MET A 328 -7.37 17.19 2.33
CA MET A 328 -6.45 18.31 2.13
C MET A 328 -7.02 19.41 1.24
N LEU A 329 -7.87 19.04 0.27
CA LEU A 329 -8.59 19.97 -0.61
C LEU A 329 -9.89 20.49 0.02
N GLY A 330 -10.30 19.95 1.17
CA GLY A 330 -11.55 20.31 1.84
C GLY A 330 -12.79 19.95 1.02
N LEU A 331 -12.74 18.84 0.27
CA LEU A 331 -13.86 18.40 -0.56
C LEU A 331 -14.97 17.81 0.32
N ASP A 332 -16.19 18.19 0.01
CA ASP A 332 -17.41 17.77 0.66
C ASP A 332 -18.54 17.52 -0.35
N ARG A 333 -19.78 17.31 0.10
CA ARG A 333 -20.94 17.13 -0.78
C ARG A 333 -21.29 18.36 -1.63
N ALA A 334 -20.86 19.54 -1.23
CA ALA A 334 -21.05 20.73 -2.05
C ALA A 334 -20.09 20.76 -3.25
N SER A 335 -18.96 20.04 -3.15
CA SER A 335 -17.94 19.91 -4.20
C SER A 335 -18.11 18.63 -5.02
N ILE A 336 -18.34 17.50 -4.33
CA ILE A 336 -18.47 16.16 -4.91
C ILE A 336 -19.81 15.55 -4.52
N ASP A 337 -20.67 15.29 -5.48
CA ASP A 337 -22.00 14.71 -5.24
C ASP A 337 -21.90 13.25 -4.76
N ALA A 338 -21.16 12.44 -5.48
CA ALA A 338 -20.89 11.05 -5.15
C ALA A 338 -19.58 10.55 -5.79
N ILE A 339 -19.00 9.51 -5.20
CA ILE A 339 -17.92 8.73 -5.81
C ILE A 339 -18.48 7.38 -6.28
N TYR A 340 -18.23 7.02 -7.53
CA TYR A 340 -18.75 5.83 -8.15
C TYR A 340 -17.71 4.71 -8.23
N GLU A 341 -18.05 3.55 -7.66
CA GLU A 341 -17.22 2.35 -7.58
C GLU A 341 -17.76 1.22 -8.44
N LYS A 342 -16.86 0.32 -8.89
CA LYS A 342 -17.25 -0.91 -9.60
C LYS A 342 -18.24 -1.71 -8.76
N PRO A 343 -19.29 -2.30 -9.38
CA PRO A 343 -20.23 -3.18 -8.69
C PRO A 343 -19.51 -4.29 -7.93
N GLY A 344 -19.97 -4.58 -6.72
CA GLY A 344 -19.36 -5.58 -5.85
C GLY A 344 -18.25 -5.05 -4.92
N SER A 345 -17.87 -3.77 -5.04
CA SER A 345 -16.98 -3.13 -4.06
C SER A 345 -17.64 -3.06 -2.68
N GLY A 346 -16.95 -3.53 -1.64
CA GLY A 346 -17.40 -3.43 -0.24
C GLY A 346 -17.54 -2.00 0.29
N LYS A 347 -17.07 -1.00 -0.47
CA LYS A 347 -17.17 0.43 -0.11
C LYS A 347 -18.51 1.05 -0.48
N ILE A 348 -19.27 0.43 -1.39
CA ILE A 348 -20.60 0.90 -1.79
C ILE A 348 -21.54 0.89 -0.58
N GLY A 349 -22.35 1.95 -0.45
CA GLY A 349 -23.25 2.12 0.69
C GLY A 349 -22.64 2.81 1.90
N HIS A 350 -21.40 3.28 1.77
CA HIS A 350 -20.69 4.03 2.81
C HIS A 350 -20.40 5.45 2.33
N VAL A 351 -19.90 6.29 3.23
CA VAL A 351 -19.34 7.61 2.89
C VAL A 351 -17.80 7.57 2.98
N VAL A 352 -17.16 8.44 2.22
CA VAL A 352 -15.71 8.65 2.26
C VAL A 352 -15.30 9.04 3.69
N PRO A 353 -14.28 8.39 4.29
CA PRO A 353 -13.82 8.71 5.63
C PRO A 353 -13.54 10.20 5.84
N GLY A 354 -14.02 10.73 6.99
CA GLY A 354 -13.89 12.15 7.33
C GLY A 354 -14.80 13.10 6.54
N THR A 355 -15.67 12.59 5.66
CA THR A 355 -16.62 13.38 4.86
C THR A 355 -18.04 12.82 4.96
N ARG A 356 -18.96 13.39 4.17
CA ARG A 356 -20.31 12.84 3.93
C ARG A 356 -20.54 12.54 2.46
N ILE A 357 -19.48 12.46 1.65
CA ILE A 357 -19.55 12.12 0.23
C ILE A 357 -19.93 10.64 0.11
N PRO A 358 -21.06 10.27 -0.50
CA PRO A 358 -21.47 8.87 -0.62
C PRO A 358 -20.63 8.12 -1.67
N ILE A 359 -20.37 6.85 -1.40
CA ILE A 359 -19.79 5.91 -2.36
C ILE A 359 -20.91 5.05 -2.92
N LEU A 360 -21.18 5.18 -4.20
CA LEU A 360 -22.29 4.55 -4.92
C LEU A 360 -21.76 3.54 -5.96
N SER A 361 -22.68 2.73 -6.49
CA SER A 361 -22.35 1.80 -7.57
C SER A 361 -22.23 2.52 -8.92
N ASP A 362 -21.34 2.06 -9.80
CA ASP A 362 -21.29 2.46 -11.20
C ASP A 362 -22.59 2.22 -11.97
N ASN A 363 -23.46 1.34 -11.45
CA ASN A 363 -24.80 1.14 -12.03
C ASN A 363 -25.68 2.38 -11.85
N ASP A 364 -25.40 3.18 -10.82
CA ASP A 364 -26.12 4.40 -10.49
C ASP A 364 -25.45 5.64 -11.12
N PHE A 365 -24.33 5.45 -11.84
CA PHE A 365 -23.62 6.55 -12.49
C PHE A 365 -24.53 7.18 -13.53
N PRO A 366 -24.85 8.49 -13.42
CA PRO A 366 -25.71 9.15 -14.39
C PRO A 366 -25.05 9.07 -15.77
N ALA A 367 -25.78 8.50 -16.73
CA ALA A 367 -25.36 8.53 -18.13
C ALA A 367 -25.45 9.98 -18.63
N THR A 368 -24.44 10.77 -18.28
CA THR A 368 -24.40 12.17 -18.65
C THR A 368 -24.05 12.28 -20.13
N LYS A 369 -25.00 12.74 -20.93
CA LYS A 369 -24.73 13.30 -22.28
C LYS A 369 -24.15 14.71 -22.18
N ASP A 370 -24.01 15.23 -20.95
CA ASP A 370 -23.54 16.57 -20.67
C ASP A 370 -22.02 16.56 -20.52
N ASP A 371 -21.34 17.57 -21.05
CA ASP A 371 -19.88 17.80 -20.96
C ASP A 371 -19.40 18.13 -19.52
N LYS A 372 -20.16 17.73 -18.49
CA LYS A 372 -19.84 17.98 -17.09
C LYS A 372 -18.58 17.24 -16.71
N PRO A 373 -17.56 17.92 -16.14
CA PRO A 373 -16.33 17.26 -15.75
C PRO A 373 -16.54 16.26 -14.58
N LEU A 374 -15.66 15.28 -14.51
CA LEU A 374 -15.64 14.25 -13.47
C LEU A 374 -14.27 14.25 -12.78
N VAL A 375 -14.24 14.01 -11.45
CA VAL A 375 -12.97 13.89 -10.71
C VAL A 375 -12.53 12.44 -10.62
N ASN A 376 -11.34 12.10 -11.14
CA ASN A 376 -10.73 10.78 -10.94
C ASN A 376 -9.94 10.76 -9.63
N MET A 377 -10.38 9.95 -8.67
CA MET A 377 -9.71 9.76 -7.37
C MET A 377 -8.61 8.69 -7.42
N ALA A 378 -8.65 7.77 -8.42
CA ALA A 378 -7.65 6.73 -8.62
C ALA A 378 -6.57 7.17 -9.63
N TRP A 379 -5.91 8.27 -9.34
CA TRP A 379 -4.94 8.93 -10.22
C TRP A 379 -3.76 8.04 -10.64
N HIS A 380 -3.38 7.06 -9.85
CA HIS A 380 -2.28 6.14 -10.11
C HIS A 380 -2.57 5.08 -11.20
N ILE A 381 -3.84 4.97 -11.61
CA ILE A 381 -4.33 4.16 -12.74
C ILE A 381 -5.18 5.04 -13.68
N ALA A 382 -4.70 6.25 -13.95
CA ALA A 382 -5.43 7.26 -14.72
C ALA A 382 -5.89 6.76 -16.08
N ASP A 383 -5.00 6.12 -16.84
CA ASP A 383 -5.27 5.60 -18.18
C ASP A 383 -6.34 4.51 -18.18
N GLU A 384 -6.32 3.63 -17.16
CA GLU A 384 -7.34 2.59 -16.98
C GLU A 384 -8.73 3.20 -16.69
N ILE A 385 -8.77 4.20 -15.82
CA ILE A 385 -10.02 4.91 -15.48
C ILE A 385 -10.54 5.67 -16.67
N GLU A 386 -9.69 6.36 -17.39
CA GLU A 386 -10.07 7.10 -18.61
C GLU A 386 -10.62 6.13 -19.67
N THR A 387 -9.90 5.07 -19.98
CA THR A 387 -10.34 4.02 -20.92
C THR A 387 -11.72 3.46 -20.54
N TYR A 388 -11.90 3.17 -19.26
CA TYR A 388 -13.18 2.66 -18.73
C TYR A 388 -14.31 3.67 -18.93
N LEU A 389 -14.11 4.94 -18.59
CA LEU A 389 -15.12 5.99 -18.70
C LEU A 389 -15.46 6.26 -20.17
N ARG A 390 -14.45 6.39 -21.06
CA ARG A 390 -14.67 6.58 -22.51
C ARG A 390 -15.43 5.39 -23.12
N GLY A 391 -15.10 4.16 -22.70
CA GLY A 391 -15.83 2.96 -23.14
C GLY A 391 -17.30 2.92 -22.72
N ARG A 392 -17.67 3.69 -21.67
CA ARG A 392 -19.09 3.86 -21.24
C ARG A 392 -19.76 5.09 -21.87
N GLY A 393 -19.09 5.80 -22.78
CA GLY A 393 -19.62 6.96 -23.46
C GLY A 393 -19.48 8.29 -22.72
N PHE A 394 -18.67 8.35 -21.63
CA PHE A 394 -18.38 9.61 -20.97
C PHE A 394 -17.52 10.50 -21.88
N ALA A 395 -18.01 11.71 -22.17
CA ALA A 395 -17.37 12.66 -23.09
C ALA A 395 -16.73 13.87 -22.37
N GLY A 396 -17.13 14.13 -21.11
CA GLY A 396 -16.65 15.27 -20.34
C GLY A 396 -15.16 15.21 -19.98
N ASP A 397 -14.64 16.29 -19.44
CA ASP A 397 -13.27 16.39 -18.95
C ASP A 397 -13.05 15.53 -17.69
N ILE A 398 -11.85 14.98 -17.55
CA ILE A 398 -11.46 14.19 -16.38
C ILE A 398 -10.41 14.95 -15.59
N ILE A 399 -10.78 15.42 -14.40
CA ILE A 399 -9.90 16.09 -13.46
C ILE A 399 -9.24 15.01 -12.59
N HIS A 400 -7.95 14.72 -12.76
CA HIS A 400 -7.24 13.84 -11.86
C HIS A 400 -6.95 14.57 -10.55
N ILE A 401 -7.33 13.98 -9.40
CA ILE A 401 -7.13 14.59 -8.08
C ILE A 401 -5.65 14.90 -7.81
N ILE A 402 -4.75 14.06 -8.32
CA ILE A 402 -3.31 14.29 -8.36
C ILE A 402 -2.81 14.04 -9.78
N SER A 403 -2.06 14.98 -10.35
CA SER A 403 -1.29 14.80 -11.56
C SER A 403 0.10 15.42 -11.41
N LEU A 404 1.11 14.88 -12.10
CA LEU A 404 2.50 15.39 -12.01
C LEU A 404 2.60 16.86 -12.38
N GLY A 405 1.79 17.32 -13.32
CA GLY A 405 1.73 18.73 -13.74
C GLY A 405 1.23 19.70 -12.66
N ASP A 406 0.59 19.18 -11.61
CA ASP A 406 0.08 20.03 -10.52
C ASP A 406 1.19 20.48 -9.56
N PHE A 407 2.35 19.80 -9.55
CA PHE A 407 3.49 20.08 -8.69
C PHE A 407 4.54 20.98 -9.36
N ALA A 408 4.40 21.24 -10.67
CA ALA A 408 5.31 22.10 -11.40
C ALA A 408 5.16 23.57 -10.94
N ALA A 409 6.30 24.30 -10.94
CA ALA A 409 6.33 25.73 -10.65
C ALA A 409 5.70 26.53 -11.80
#